data_32139c401f7b03eda82f2f7e7004ff76
#
_entry.id   32139c401f7b03eda82f2f7e7004ff76
#
_cell.length_a   1.000
_cell.length_b   1.000
_cell.length_c   1.000
_cell.angle_alpha   90.00
_cell.angle_beta   90.00
_cell.angle_gamma   90.00
#
_symmetry.space_group_name_H-M   'P 1'
#
loop_
_entity.id
_entity.type
_entity.pdbx_description
1 polymer ?
#
loop_
_entity_poly.entity_id
_entity_poly.type
_entity_poly.pdbx_seq_one_letter_code
_entity_poly.pdbx_strand_id
1 'polypeptide(L)'
;FRGCIRGCRFCQAGFLYRPIREKKPDTVNRDCKTLCESSGYDEISLCSLSTSDYTGLQNLLNGLFEWTIGDQVNVSLPSLRVDNFSPELMEQIQKVRRSGLTFAPEAGTQRLRDAINKNVTEDEVMRTVRSAFAGGWTAVKLYFMLGLPTETLDDVAGIARLAQRVVDAYYQNPNKPKGK
;
A
#
# COMPACT_ATOMS: atom_id res chain seq x y z
N PHE A 1 -9.10 -0.76 -10.54
CA PHE A 1 -10.43 -0.14 -10.62
C PHE A 1 -10.33 1.38 -10.75
N ARG A 2 -11.43 2.05 -11.12
CA ARG A 2 -11.51 3.50 -11.23
C ARG A 2 -12.35 4.07 -10.11
N GLY A 3 -11.97 5.25 -9.62
CA GLY A 3 -12.63 5.93 -8.53
C GLY A 3 -12.02 5.62 -7.17
N CYS A 4 -12.52 6.30 -6.13
CA CYS A 4 -12.08 6.09 -4.76
C CYS A 4 -13.27 6.25 -3.80
N ILE A 5 -13.45 5.29 -2.88
CA ILE A 5 -14.50 5.35 -1.85
C ILE A 5 -14.12 6.24 -0.68
N ARG A 6 -12.84 6.60 -0.57
CA ARG A 6 -12.32 7.35 0.56
C ARG A 6 -12.69 8.84 0.44
N GLY A 7 -12.85 9.47 1.57
CA GLY A 7 -13.25 10.86 1.67
C GLY A 7 -12.14 11.77 2.21
N CYS A 8 -10.88 11.53 1.85
CA CYS A 8 -9.77 12.37 2.27
C CYS A 8 -10.00 13.81 1.80
N ARG A 9 -10.01 14.78 2.70
CA ARG A 9 -10.42 16.18 2.41
C ARG A 9 -9.48 16.91 1.45
N PHE A 10 -8.23 16.48 1.35
CA PHE A 10 -7.23 17.06 0.45
C PHE A 10 -7.27 16.46 -0.97
N CYS A 11 -8.02 15.36 -1.19
CA CYS A 11 -7.96 14.57 -2.41
C CYS A 11 -9.24 14.72 -3.22
N GLN A 12 -9.15 15.21 -4.43
CA GLN A 12 -10.30 15.34 -5.32
C GLN A 12 -10.87 13.99 -5.80
N ALA A 13 -10.09 12.91 -5.74
CA ALA A 13 -10.50 11.60 -6.29
C ALA A 13 -11.77 11.05 -5.62
N GLY A 14 -11.91 11.25 -4.29
CA GLY A 14 -13.10 10.84 -3.56
C GLY A 14 -14.35 11.70 -3.82
N PHE A 15 -14.21 12.83 -4.50
CA PHE A 15 -15.29 13.75 -4.83
C PHE A 15 -15.66 13.67 -6.31
N LEU A 16 -14.67 13.63 -7.22
CA LEU A 16 -14.89 13.69 -8.66
C LEU A 16 -15.07 12.31 -9.31
N TYR A 17 -14.40 11.29 -8.77
CA TYR A 17 -14.37 9.96 -9.39
C TYR A 17 -15.28 8.98 -8.66
N ARG A 18 -16.57 9.28 -8.65
CA ARG A 18 -17.64 8.42 -8.15
C ARG A 18 -18.69 8.20 -9.23
N PRO A 19 -19.35 7.04 -9.27
CA PRO A 19 -19.15 5.83 -8.46
C PRO A 19 -17.86 5.09 -8.81
N ILE A 20 -17.44 4.18 -7.90
CA ILE A 20 -16.37 3.24 -8.19
C ILE A 20 -16.79 2.32 -9.32
N ARG A 21 -15.85 2.00 -10.20
CA ARG A 21 -16.03 1.02 -11.27
C ARG A 21 -14.90 0.01 -11.23
N GLU A 22 -15.26 -1.24 -11.02
CA GLU A 22 -14.34 -2.36 -10.94
C GLU A 22 -14.48 -3.27 -12.16
N LYS A 23 -13.36 -3.67 -12.76
CA LYS A 23 -13.32 -4.78 -13.70
C LYS A 23 -13.36 -6.09 -12.91
N LYS A 24 -13.95 -7.14 -13.48
CA LYS A 24 -13.93 -8.47 -12.89
C LYS A 24 -12.49 -9.02 -12.82
N PRO A 25 -12.13 -9.79 -11.77
CA PRO A 25 -10.78 -10.38 -11.64
C PRO A 25 -10.34 -11.14 -12.87
N ASP A 26 -11.19 -11.98 -13.44
CA ASP A 26 -10.87 -12.78 -14.66
C ASP A 26 -10.55 -11.90 -15.87
N THR A 27 -11.26 -10.77 -16.01
CA THR A 27 -10.99 -9.80 -17.08
C THR A 27 -9.62 -9.18 -16.92
N VAL A 28 -9.28 -8.75 -15.70
CA VAL A 28 -7.97 -8.15 -15.42
C VAL A 28 -6.86 -9.18 -15.63
N ASN A 29 -7.06 -10.42 -15.15
CA ASN A 29 -6.09 -11.50 -15.29
C ASN A 29 -5.81 -11.81 -16.77
N ARG A 30 -6.86 -11.98 -17.57
CA ARG A 30 -6.72 -12.19 -19.02
C ARG A 30 -6.00 -11.04 -19.71
N ASP A 31 -6.41 -9.78 -19.40
CA ASP A 31 -5.81 -8.59 -20.00
C ASP A 31 -4.30 -8.52 -19.65
N CYS A 32 -3.93 -8.80 -18.40
CA CYS A 32 -2.53 -8.85 -17.96
C CYS A 32 -1.72 -9.90 -18.72
N LYS A 33 -2.25 -11.14 -18.84
CA LYS A 33 -1.58 -12.22 -19.56
C LYS A 33 -1.38 -11.87 -21.03
N THR A 34 -2.41 -11.40 -21.71
CA THR A 34 -2.33 -10.96 -23.11
C THR A 34 -1.29 -9.85 -23.31
N LEU A 35 -1.21 -8.89 -22.38
CA LEU A 35 -0.21 -7.82 -22.45
C LEU A 35 1.22 -8.36 -22.35
N CYS A 36 1.50 -9.27 -21.43
CA CYS A 36 2.83 -9.89 -21.31
C CYS A 36 3.19 -10.71 -22.55
N GLU A 37 2.28 -11.56 -23.00
CA GLU A 37 2.49 -12.43 -24.19
C GLU A 37 2.74 -11.62 -25.46
N SER A 38 2.03 -10.49 -25.63
CA SER A 38 2.15 -9.66 -26.83
C SER A 38 3.33 -8.66 -26.81
N SER A 39 3.79 -8.27 -25.63
CA SER A 39 4.84 -7.23 -25.48
C SER A 39 6.20 -7.80 -25.07
N GLY A 40 6.24 -8.99 -24.47
CA GLY A 40 7.44 -9.60 -23.92
C GLY A 40 7.95 -8.94 -22.63
N TYR A 41 7.14 -8.09 -21.98
CA TYR A 41 7.48 -7.54 -20.66
C TYR A 41 7.33 -8.59 -19.55
N ASP A 42 8.26 -8.55 -18.60
CA ASP A 42 8.34 -9.43 -17.43
C ASP A 42 7.82 -8.75 -16.12
N GLU A 43 7.12 -7.63 -16.26
CA GLU A 43 6.50 -6.92 -15.14
C GLU A 43 5.13 -6.37 -15.51
N ILE A 44 4.15 -6.60 -14.62
CA ILE A 44 2.82 -5.99 -14.68
C ILE A 44 2.61 -5.08 -13.47
N SER A 45 2.13 -3.87 -13.71
CA SER A 45 1.69 -2.98 -12.64
C SER A 45 0.18 -2.77 -12.72
N LEU A 46 -0.53 -3.12 -11.66
CA LEU A 46 -1.96 -2.84 -11.55
C LEU A 46 -2.17 -1.35 -11.28
N CYS A 47 -3.16 -0.74 -11.92
CA CYS A 47 -3.43 0.68 -11.77
C CYS A 47 -4.77 0.92 -11.06
N SER A 48 -4.70 1.59 -9.91
CA SER A 48 -5.87 2.06 -9.17
C SER A 48 -5.51 3.20 -8.22
N LEU A 49 -6.53 3.89 -7.69
CA LEU A 49 -6.36 4.92 -6.67
C LEU A 49 -6.25 4.33 -5.25
N SER A 50 -6.66 3.09 -5.05
CA SER A 50 -6.57 2.37 -3.77
C SER A 50 -6.70 0.87 -4.03
N THR A 51 -5.60 0.20 -4.34
CA THR A 51 -5.60 -1.22 -4.74
C THR A 51 -6.16 -2.13 -3.66
N SER A 52 -5.87 -1.85 -2.40
CA SER A 52 -6.38 -2.62 -1.26
C SER A 52 -7.90 -2.49 -1.02
N ASP A 53 -8.57 -1.53 -1.66
CA ASP A 53 -10.02 -1.37 -1.59
C ASP A 53 -10.77 -2.11 -2.73
N TYR A 54 -10.05 -2.79 -3.61
CA TYR A 54 -10.66 -3.58 -4.68
C TYR A 54 -11.32 -4.84 -4.11
N THR A 55 -12.62 -5.01 -4.37
CA THR A 55 -13.42 -6.10 -3.77
C THR A 55 -12.97 -7.50 -4.20
N GLY A 56 -12.45 -7.62 -5.42
CA GLY A 56 -11.95 -8.87 -5.99
C GLY A 56 -10.44 -9.12 -5.82
N LEU A 57 -9.75 -8.37 -4.93
CA LEU A 57 -8.28 -8.38 -4.86
C LEU A 57 -7.70 -9.78 -4.65
N GLN A 58 -8.23 -10.55 -3.69
CA GLN A 58 -7.73 -11.87 -3.38
C GLN A 58 -7.87 -12.84 -4.57
N ASN A 59 -9.05 -12.83 -5.21
CA ASN A 59 -9.31 -13.68 -6.38
C ASN A 59 -8.42 -13.28 -7.56
N LEU A 60 -8.21 -11.97 -7.77
CA LEU A 60 -7.32 -11.47 -8.81
C LEU A 60 -5.87 -11.93 -8.58
N LEU A 61 -5.36 -11.80 -7.36
CA LEU A 61 -3.99 -12.18 -7.04
C LEU A 61 -3.77 -13.68 -7.18
N ASN A 62 -4.73 -14.49 -6.72
CA ASN A 62 -4.67 -15.95 -6.90
C ASN A 62 -4.55 -16.29 -8.39
N GLY A 63 -5.43 -15.77 -9.24
CA GLY A 63 -5.38 -16.03 -10.67
C GLY A 63 -4.13 -15.49 -11.37
N LEU A 64 -3.60 -14.33 -10.94
CA LEU A 64 -2.33 -13.81 -11.45
C LEU A 64 -1.16 -14.73 -11.10
N PHE A 65 -1.08 -15.18 -9.85
CA PHE A 65 0.03 -16.01 -9.39
C PHE A 65 0.06 -17.42 -9.98
N GLU A 66 -1.08 -17.94 -10.46
CA GLU A 66 -1.13 -19.22 -11.16
C GLU A 66 -0.21 -19.28 -12.39
N TRP A 67 -0.02 -18.18 -13.09
CA TRP A 67 0.83 -18.14 -14.28
C TRP A 67 2.08 -17.26 -14.11
N THR A 68 2.01 -16.14 -13.39
CA THR A 68 3.15 -15.21 -13.28
C THR A 68 4.36 -15.83 -12.59
N ILE A 69 4.14 -16.77 -11.65
CA ILE A 69 5.25 -17.47 -10.97
C ILE A 69 5.98 -18.38 -11.96
N GLY A 70 5.23 -19.13 -12.77
CA GLY A 70 5.82 -20.01 -13.78
C GLY A 70 6.54 -19.25 -14.90
N ASP A 71 5.95 -18.15 -15.33
CA ASP A 71 6.47 -17.32 -16.43
C ASP A 71 7.50 -16.27 -15.94
N GLN A 72 7.82 -16.24 -14.64
CA GLN A 72 8.72 -15.29 -13.99
C GLN A 72 8.34 -13.82 -14.20
N VAL A 73 7.03 -13.52 -14.29
CA VAL A 73 6.50 -12.17 -14.43
C VAL A 73 6.27 -11.53 -13.07
N ASN A 74 6.82 -10.35 -12.85
CA ASN A 74 6.67 -9.58 -11.62
C ASN A 74 5.31 -8.89 -11.56
N VAL A 75 4.67 -8.90 -10.38
CA VAL A 75 3.40 -8.19 -10.15
C VAL A 75 3.64 -7.05 -9.18
N SER A 76 3.39 -5.82 -9.63
CA SER A 76 3.48 -4.60 -8.82
C SER A 76 2.10 -4.12 -8.41
N LEU A 77 1.92 -3.88 -7.11
CA LEU A 77 0.67 -3.41 -6.51
C LEU A 77 0.86 -1.99 -5.97
N PRO A 78 0.55 -0.96 -6.76
CA PRO A 78 0.64 0.41 -6.29
C PRO A 78 -0.53 0.76 -5.37
N SER A 79 -0.38 1.87 -4.64
CA SER A 79 -1.46 2.48 -3.84
C SER A 79 -2.05 1.55 -2.77
N LEU A 80 -1.19 0.79 -2.09
CA LEU A 80 -1.58 0.00 -0.93
C LEU A 80 -1.84 0.91 0.27
N ARG A 81 -2.99 0.72 0.91
CA ARG A 81 -3.33 1.44 2.14
C ARG A 81 -2.91 0.65 3.37
N VAL A 82 -2.53 1.38 4.40
CA VAL A 82 -2.09 0.81 5.67
C VAL A 82 -3.20 0.05 6.40
N ASP A 83 -4.43 0.57 6.34
CA ASP A 83 -5.60 0.03 7.02
C ASP A 83 -6.12 -1.29 6.40
N ASN A 84 -5.79 -1.58 5.14
CA ASN A 84 -6.22 -2.77 4.41
C ASN A 84 -5.05 -3.68 3.99
N PHE A 85 -3.97 -3.70 4.76
CA PHE A 85 -2.80 -4.50 4.47
C PHE A 85 -2.79 -5.75 5.36
N SER A 86 -3.38 -6.84 4.85
CA SER A 86 -3.48 -8.09 5.60
C SER A 86 -2.18 -8.91 5.55
N PRO A 87 -1.93 -9.78 6.56
CA PRO A 87 -0.80 -10.72 6.53
C PRO A 87 -0.82 -11.64 5.30
N GLU A 88 -1.99 -12.10 4.88
CA GLU A 88 -2.17 -12.96 3.71
C GLU A 88 -1.76 -12.23 2.42
N LEU A 89 -2.16 -10.97 2.27
CA LEU A 89 -1.74 -10.13 1.14
C LEU A 89 -0.22 -9.95 1.13
N MET A 90 0.36 -9.75 2.31
CA MET A 90 1.82 -9.62 2.46
C MET A 90 2.55 -10.89 2.03
N GLU A 91 2.08 -12.06 2.46
CA GLU A 91 2.66 -13.34 2.09
C GLU A 91 2.60 -13.58 0.57
N GLN A 92 1.52 -13.19 -0.06
CA GLN A 92 1.37 -13.29 -1.51
C GLN A 92 2.32 -12.36 -2.27
N ILE A 93 2.45 -11.10 -1.83
CA ILE A 93 3.39 -10.14 -2.43
C ILE A 93 4.85 -10.61 -2.29
N GLN A 94 5.18 -11.34 -1.24
CA GLN A 94 6.52 -11.90 -1.04
C GLN A 94 6.89 -13.03 -2.01
N LYS A 95 5.91 -13.78 -2.51
CA LYS A 95 6.13 -14.91 -3.45
C LYS A 95 6.62 -14.43 -4.81
N VAL A 96 6.34 -13.20 -5.16
CA VAL A 96 6.85 -12.52 -6.34
C VAL A 96 8.08 -11.68 -5.92
N ARG A 97 8.61 -10.85 -6.71
CA ARG A 97 9.75 -10.01 -6.36
C ARG A 97 9.38 -9.03 -5.24
N ARG A 98 10.20 -8.92 -4.20
CA ARG A 98 10.00 -7.93 -3.12
C ARG A 98 10.10 -6.52 -3.68
N SER A 99 8.97 -5.89 -3.92
CA SER A 99 8.90 -4.46 -4.21
C SER A 99 9.04 -3.64 -2.92
N GLY A 100 9.54 -2.41 -3.03
CA GLY A 100 9.58 -1.49 -1.89
C GLY A 100 8.17 -1.16 -1.40
N LEU A 101 7.95 -1.19 -0.10
CA LEU A 101 6.67 -0.80 0.50
C LEU A 101 6.61 0.72 0.70
N THR A 102 5.52 1.30 0.23
CA THR A 102 5.24 2.73 0.37
C THR A 102 3.89 2.92 1.04
N PHE A 103 3.87 3.70 2.11
CA PHE A 103 2.66 4.04 2.84
C PHE A 103 2.52 5.56 2.97
N ALA A 104 1.29 6.05 2.99
CA ALA A 104 0.99 7.46 3.08
C ALA A 104 0.12 7.77 4.31
N PRO A 105 0.69 7.93 5.51
CA PRO A 105 -0.04 8.44 6.66
C PRO A 105 -0.53 9.88 6.47
N GLU A 106 0.13 10.65 5.61
CA GLU A 106 -0.09 12.05 5.23
C GLU A 106 0.23 13.03 6.36
N ALA A 107 -0.06 12.71 7.63
CA ALA A 107 0.19 13.60 8.76
C ALA A 107 0.87 12.88 9.92
N GLY A 108 1.67 13.62 10.68
CA GLY A 108 2.47 13.09 11.78
C GLY A 108 1.66 12.73 13.02
N THR A 109 0.51 13.40 13.25
CA THR A 109 -0.33 13.19 14.43
C THR A 109 -1.69 12.62 14.06
N GLN A 110 -2.32 11.90 15.02
CA GLN A 110 -3.68 11.40 14.84
C GLN A 110 -4.66 12.53 14.64
N ARG A 111 -4.55 13.59 15.45
CA ARG A 111 -5.40 14.78 15.33
C ARG A 111 -5.46 15.32 13.90
N LEU A 112 -4.30 15.45 13.26
CA LEU A 112 -4.24 16.01 11.91
C LEU A 112 -4.72 14.99 10.86
N ARG A 113 -4.45 13.69 11.04
CA ARG A 113 -5.04 12.63 10.19
C ARG A 113 -6.57 12.65 10.24
N ASP A 114 -7.15 12.86 11.43
CA ASP A 114 -8.60 12.97 11.61
C ASP A 114 -9.13 14.27 10.96
N ALA A 115 -8.42 15.38 11.14
CA ALA A 115 -8.78 16.65 10.54
C ALA A 115 -8.87 16.60 9.01
N ILE A 116 -7.97 15.86 8.35
CA ILE A 116 -7.97 15.67 6.89
C ILE A 116 -8.80 14.45 6.44
N ASN A 117 -9.48 13.78 7.35
CA ASN A 117 -10.30 12.57 7.09
C ASN A 117 -9.50 11.47 6.37
N LYS A 118 -8.25 11.25 6.80
CA LYS A 118 -7.41 10.19 6.22
C LYS A 118 -7.90 8.80 6.63
N ASN A 119 -8.58 8.67 7.77
CA ASN A 119 -9.07 7.41 8.34
C ASN A 119 -7.98 6.33 8.43
N VAL A 120 -6.83 6.70 8.97
CA VAL A 120 -5.71 5.82 9.27
C VAL A 120 -5.26 6.13 10.69
N THR A 121 -5.28 5.15 11.55
CA THR A 121 -4.78 5.27 12.92
C THR A 121 -3.29 5.01 12.99
N GLU A 122 -2.66 5.53 14.04
CA GLU A 122 -1.24 5.27 14.29
C GLU A 122 -0.98 3.79 14.56
N ASP A 123 -1.90 3.11 15.25
CA ASP A 123 -1.80 1.68 15.53
C ASP A 123 -1.86 0.83 14.25
N GLU A 124 -2.66 1.23 13.27
CA GLU A 124 -2.69 0.57 11.95
C GLU A 124 -1.37 0.76 11.22
N VAL A 125 -0.78 1.97 11.23
CA VAL A 125 0.55 2.22 10.67
C VAL A 125 1.57 1.31 11.33
N MET A 126 1.61 1.28 12.65
CA MET A 126 2.60 0.49 13.39
C MET A 126 2.42 -1.00 13.23
N ARG A 127 1.17 -1.49 13.19
CA ARG A 127 0.86 -2.90 12.92
C ARG A 127 1.37 -3.32 11.54
N THR A 128 1.05 -2.56 10.51
CA THR A 128 1.45 -2.84 9.13
C THR A 128 2.97 -2.81 8.96
N VAL A 129 3.63 -1.83 9.56
CA VAL A 129 5.10 -1.72 9.53
C VAL A 129 5.77 -2.90 10.23
N ARG A 130 5.27 -3.30 11.41
CA ARG A 130 5.79 -4.49 12.12
C ARG A 130 5.61 -5.77 11.31
N SER A 131 4.44 -5.93 10.69
CA SER A 131 4.19 -7.07 9.80
C SER A 131 5.14 -7.07 8.59
N ALA A 132 5.40 -5.90 8.00
CA ALA A 132 6.37 -5.77 6.91
C ALA A 132 7.78 -6.20 7.35
N PHE A 133 8.26 -5.73 8.50
CA PHE A 133 9.57 -6.11 9.02
C PHE A 133 9.64 -7.58 9.41
N ALA A 134 8.59 -8.14 10.00
CA ALA A 134 8.50 -9.57 10.27
C ALA A 134 8.55 -10.40 8.98
N GLY A 135 7.96 -9.90 7.90
CA GLY A 135 8.03 -10.45 6.55
C GLY A 135 9.36 -10.24 5.83
N GLY A 136 10.35 -9.62 6.50
CA GLY A 136 11.73 -9.48 6.00
C GLY A 136 11.99 -8.25 5.12
N TRP A 137 11.09 -7.27 5.09
CA TRP A 137 11.44 -5.95 4.56
C TRP A 137 12.39 -5.25 5.52
N THR A 138 13.36 -4.52 4.98
CA THR A 138 14.36 -3.77 5.76
C THR A 138 14.13 -2.28 5.71
N ALA A 139 13.21 -1.83 4.84
CA ALA A 139 12.87 -0.42 4.68
C ALA A 139 11.40 -0.28 4.28
N VAL A 140 10.80 0.82 4.73
CA VAL A 140 9.50 1.31 4.28
C VAL A 140 9.64 2.78 3.92
N LYS A 141 8.89 3.22 2.92
CA LYS A 141 8.80 4.63 2.54
C LYS A 141 7.51 5.21 3.11
N LEU A 142 7.60 6.30 3.83
CA LEU A 142 6.45 7.03 4.36
C LEU A 142 6.30 8.37 3.65
N TYR A 143 5.08 8.69 3.22
CA TYR A 143 4.75 9.99 2.66
C TYR A 143 3.98 10.85 3.65
N PHE A 144 4.40 12.10 3.75
CA PHE A 144 3.75 13.12 4.57
C PHE A 144 3.53 14.38 3.76
N MET A 145 2.47 15.11 4.11
CA MET A 145 2.14 16.43 3.60
C MET A 145 2.50 17.47 4.66
N LEU A 146 2.95 18.65 4.21
CA LEU A 146 3.16 19.82 5.04
C LEU A 146 2.24 20.96 4.56
N GLY A 147 1.86 21.84 5.47
CA GLY A 147 0.96 22.94 5.16
C GLY A 147 -0.51 22.53 5.08
N LEU A 148 -0.89 21.47 5.76
CA LEU A 148 -2.28 21.03 5.83
C LEU A 148 -3.14 22.03 6.63
N PRO A 149 -4.43 22.21 6.31
CA PRO A 149 -5.32 23.03 7.10
C PRO A 149 -5.31 22.63 8.58
N THR A 150 -5.19 23.60 9.47
CA THR A 150 -5.10 23.44 10.94
C THR A 150 -3.80 22.80 11.45
N GLU A 151 -2.79 22.62 10.61
CA GLU A 151 -1.50 22.09 11.01
C GLU A 151 -0.80 22.99 12.04
N THR A 152 -0.19 22.38 13.03
CA THR A 152 0.62 23.04 14.05
C THR A 152 2.05 22.54 14.01
N LEU A 153 2.98 23.25 14.67
CA LEU A 153 4.36 22.79 14.79
C LEU A 153 4.48 21.42 15.48
N ASP A 154 3.56 21.10 16.41
CA ASP A 154 3.53 19.77 17.02
C ASP A 154 3.15 18.67 16.03
N ASP A 155 2.26 18.97 15.08
CA ASP A 155 1.91 18.02 14.01
C ASP A 155 3.11 17.75 13.09
N VAL A 156 3.87 18.78 12.77
CA VAL A 156 5.11 18.63 11.98
C VAL A 156 6.15 17.82 12.75
N ALA A 157 6.37 18.14 14.04
CA ALA A 157 7.26 17.35 14.91
C ALA A 157 6.76 15.91 15.07
N GLY A 158 5.46 15.67 14.97
CA GLY A 158 4.82 14.37 14.96
C GLY A 158 5.33 13.47 13.83
N ILE A 159 5.72 14.04 12.69
CA ILE A 159 6.32 13.27 11.57
C ILE A 159 7.61 12.58 12.04
N ALA A 160 8.51 13.33 12.69
CA ALA A 160 9.75 12.76 13.20
C ALA A 160 9.50 11.71 14.30
N ARG A 161 8.53 11.97 15.19
CA ARG A 161 8.15 11.00 16.25
C ARG A 161 7.60 9.70 15.64
N LEU A 162 6.72 9.77 14.64
CA LEU A 162 6.19 8.59 13.97
C LEU A 162 7.29 7.84 13.22
N ALA A 163 8.18 8.55 12.51
CA ALA A 163 9.31 7.95 11.82
C ALA A 163 10.24 7.23 12.79
N GLN A 164 10.53 7.83 13.97
CA GLN A 164 11.36 7.19 15.01
C GLN A 164 10.70 5.91 15.52
N ARG A 165 9.41 5.90 15.79
CA ARG A 165 8.69 4.67 16.19
C ARG A 165 8.77 3.57 15.14
N VAL A 166 8.75 3.92 13.86
CA VAL A 166 8.92 2.96 12.77
C VAL A 166 10.35 2.39 12.78
N VAL A 167 11.35 3.21 12.98
CA VAL A 167 12.77 2.77 13.14
C VAL A 167 12.90 1.85 14.36
N ASP A 168 12.33 2.23 15.50
CA ASP A 168 12.37 1.42 16.72
C ASP A 168 11.72 0.05 16.50
N ALA A 169 10.59 0.00 15.77
CA ALA A 169 9.92 -1.25 15.42
C ALA A 169 10.81 -2.17 14.56
N TYR A 170 11.63 -1.62 13.67
CA TYR A 170 12.61 -2.40 12.91
C TYR A 170 13.65 -3.03 13.83
N TYR A 171 14.23 -2.23 14.74
CA TYR A 171 15.27 -2.73 15.64
C TYR A 171 14.76 -3.71 16.69
N GLN A 172 13.47 -3.62 17.05
CA GLN A 172 12.80 -4.57 17.95
C GLN A 172 12.40 -5.87 17.24
N ASN A 173 12.47 -5.95 15.91
CA ASN A 173 12.12 -7.17 15.19
C ASN A 173 13.17 -8.28 15.44
N PRO A 174 12.79 -9.42 16.06
CA PRO A 174 13.72 -10.52 16.33
C PRO A 174 14.29 -11.15 15.05
N ASN A 175 13.58 -11.04 13.93
CA ASN A 175 13.93 -11.61 12.64
C ASN A 175 14.72 -10.65 11.74
N LYS A 176 15.17 -9.51 12.27
CA LYS A 176 15.94 -8.56 11.45
C LYS A 176 17.25 -9.18 10.96
N PRO A 177 17.69 -8.92 9.72
CA PRO A 177 18.97 -9.38 9.22
C PRO A 177 20.12 -8.87 10.09
N LYS A 178 21.03 -9.76 10.47
CA LYS A 178 22.25 -9.39 11.21
C LYS A 178 23.19 -8.63 10.26
N GLY A 179 23.68 -7.46 10.68
CA GLY A 179 24.67 -6.69 9.94
C GLY A 179 24.13 -5.64 8.97
N LYS A 180 22.88 -5.25 9.10
CA LYS A 180 22.30 -4.08 8.41
C LYS A 180 21.71 -3.08 9.38
#